data_9cd4e47899b58e590f7a36a3b5a83b46
#
_entry.id   9cd4e47899b58e590f7a36a3b5a83b46
#
_cell.length_a   1.000
_cell.length_b   1.000
_cell.length_c   1.000
_cell.angle_alpha   90.00
_cell.angle_beta   90.00
_cell.angle_gamma   90.00
#
_symmetry.space_group_name_H-M   'P 1'
#
loop_
_entity.id
_entity.type
_entity.pdbx_description
1 polymer ?
#
loop_
_entity_poly.entity_id
_entity_poly.type
_entity_poly.pdbx_seq_one_letter_code
_entity_poly.pdbx_strand_id
1 'polypeptide(L)'
;MNRKITGMRLFVIIVDRGLGNQVVKLLEEVGCHYHQIIYGKGTAPKEIFEYIGFGEIEKEVVLSVAPTDIVPFMLDALRIEMHLDQPGHGVACTIPLDSIAGQSVLEEVLRETKLVMSHPTSNEQKEEK
;
A
#
# COMPACT_ATOMS: atom_id res chain seq x y z
N MET A 1 1.07 -9.90 25.18
CA MET A 1 0.59 -8.59 25.06
C MET A 1 -0.71 -8.54 24.31
N ASN A 2 -1.60 -7.88 24.85
CA ASN A 2 -2.96 -7.92 24.36
C ASN A 2 -3.36 -6.68 23.64
N ARG A 3 -2.46 -6.21 22.85
CA ARG A 3 -2.81 -5.08 22.08
C ARG A 3 -3.97 -5.41 21.18
N LYS A 4 -4.98 -4.65 21.29
CA LYS A 4 -6.13 -4.87 20.48
C LYS A 4 -5.90 -4.27 19.11
N ILE A 5 -6.08 -5.07 18.10
CA ILE A 5 -5.92 -4.62 16.73
C ILE A 5 -7.29 -4.41 16.16
N THR A 6 -7.64 -3.15 15.92
CA THR A 6 -8.96 -2.86 15.43
C THR A 6 -9.16 -3.23 14.00
N GLY A 7 -8.09 -3.41 13.27
CA GLY A 7 -8.24 -3.84 11.90
C GLY A 7 -6.98 -3.65 11.13
N MET A 8 -6.75 -4.56 10.23
CA MET A 8 -5.66 -4.50 9.29
C MET A 8 -6.23 -4.63 7.91
N ARG A 9 -5.57 -4.02 6.96
CA ARG A 9 -6.04 -4.07 5.60
C ARG A 9 -4.91 -4.46 4.68
N LEU A 10 -5.27 -5.19 3.65
CA LEU A 10 -4.36 -5.48 2.55
C LEU A 10 -4.62 -4.47 1.46
N PHE A 11 -3.60 -3.71 1.12
CA PHE A 11 -3.67 -2.82 -0.03
C PHE A 11 -3.25 -3.58 -1.26
N VAL A 12 -4.02 -3.43 -2.31
CA VAL A 12 -3.69 -3.99 -3.61
C VAL A 12 -3.63 -2.80 -4.57
N ILE A 13 -2.43 -2.52 -5.06
CA ILE A 13 -2.23 -1.39 -5.96
C ILE A 13 -1.68 -1.95 -7.27
N ILE A 14 -2.35 -1.67 -8.35
CA ILE A 14 -1.96 -2.16 -9.67
C ILE A 14 -1.58 -0.96 -10.51
N VAL A 15 -0.34 -0.94 -10.98
CA VAL A 15 0.18 0.15 -11.78
C VAL A 15 0.95 -0.44 -12.96
N ASP A 16 1.33 0.42 -13.89
CA ASP A 16 2.12 -0.01 -15.01
C ASP A 16 3.50 -0.44 -14.56
N ARG A 17 4.10 -1.30 -15.38
CA ARG A 17 5.42 -1.80 -15.09
C ARG A 17 6.38 -0.64 -14.88
N GLY A 18 7.21 -0.76 -13.88
CA GLY A 18 8.21 0.25 -13.55
C GLY A 18 7.78 1.24 -12.51
N LEU A 19 6.49 1.25 -12.13
CA LEU A 19 6.01 2.21 -11.16
C LEU A 19 5.87 1.66 -9.76
N GLY A 20 6.09 0.36 -9.57
CA GLY A 20 5.89 -0.24 -8.26
C GLY A 20 6.80 0.33 -7.20
N ASN A 21 8.06 0.60 -7.53
CA ASN A 21 8.97 1.16 -6.54
C ASN A 21 8.56 2.55 -6.12
N GLN A 22 8.00 3.32 -7.04
CA GLN A 22 7.52 4.64 -6.70
C GLN A 22 6.34 4.54 -5.73
N VAL A 23 5.45 3.58 -5.96
CA VAL A 23 4.33 3.35 -5.06
C VAL A 23 4.85 2.99 -3.67
N VAL A 24 5.80 2.07 -3.59
CA VAL A 24 6.35 1.67 -2.30
C VAL A 24 6.95 2.87 -1.58
N LYS A 25 7.68 3.70 -2.31
CA LYS A 25 8.30 4.85 -1.68
C LYS A 25 7.24 5.81 -1.10
N LEU A 26 6.16 6.02 -1.85
CA LEU A 26 5.10 6.87 -1.34
C LEU A 26 4.46 6.29 -0.09
N LEU A 27 4.21 4.99 -0.09
CA LEU A 27 3.58 4.37 1.07
C LEU A 27 4.48 4.39 2.28
N GLU A 28 5.79 4.26 2.06
CA GLU A 28 6.70 4.34 3.19
C GLU A 28 6.72 5.72 3.81
N GLU A 29 6.51 6.74 3.00
CA GLU A 29 6.49 8.09 3.54
C GLU A 29 5.29 8.31 4.45
N VAL A 30 4.23 7.56 4.28
CA VAL A 30 3.07 7.70 5.17
C VAL A 30 3.03 6.63 6.24
N GLY A 31 4.09 5.85 6.38
CA GLY A 31 4.19 4.95 7.52
C GLY A 31 3.86 3.50 7.26
N CYS A 32 3.73 3.11 6.01
CA CYS A 32 3.48 1.72 5.67
C CYS A 32 4.75 1.11 5.13
N HIS A 33 5.25 0.07 5.79
CA HIS A 33 6.58 -0.44 5.48
C HIS A 33 6.63 -1.91 5.10
N TYR A 34 5.50 -2.56 4.93
CA TYR A 34 5.50 -3.96 4.51
C TYR A 34 4.90 -4.06 3.13
N HIS A 35 5.71 -4.48 2.16
CA HIS A 35 5.31 -4.48 0.77
C HIS A 35 5.83 -5.70 0.05
N GLN A 36 5.09 -6.11 -0.97
CA GLN A 36 5.54 -7.11 -1.94
C GLN A 36 5.20 -6.56 -3.31
N ILE A 37 6.11 -6.74 -4.27
CA ILE A 37 5.84 -6.34 -5.64
C ILE A 37 5.79 -7.61 -6.47
N ILE A 38 4.71 -7.78 -7.20
CA ILE A 38 4.49 -8.95 -8.04
C ILE A 38 4.28 -8.47 -9.46
N TYR A 39 4.89 -9.15 -10.39
CA TYR A 39 4.73 -8.81 -11.79
C TYR A 39 3.55 -9.55 -12.36
N GLY A 40 2.81 -8.88 -13.22
CA GLY A 40 1.64 -9.48 -13.82
C GLY A 40 1.36 -8.89 -15.17
N LYS A 41 0.26 -9.31 -15.72
CA LYS A 41 -0.20 -8.85 -17.02
C LYS A 41 -1.60 -8.35 -16.89
N GLY A 42 -1.86 -7.22 -17.53
CA GLY A 42 -3.20 -6.70 -17.60
C GLY A 42 -3.81 -7.02 -18.94
N THR A 43 -5.12 -6.91 -18.98
CA THR A 43 -5.83 -6.97 -20.25
C THR A 43 -6.31 -5.57 -20.53
N ALA A 44 -6.37 -5.23 -21.79
CA ALA A 44 -6.84 -3.93 -22.20
C ALA A 44 -7.98 -4.11 -23.19
N PRO A 45 -8.81 -3.09 -23.31
CA PRO A 45 -9.83 -3.16 -24.36
C PRO A 45 -9.19 -3.40 -25.71
N LYS A 46 -9.95 -4.04 -26.58
CA LYS A 46 -9.44 -4.44 -27.87
C LYS A 46 -8.87 -3.23 -28.62
N GLU A 47 -9.52 -2.10 -28.49
CA GLU A 47 -9.07 -0.91 -29.18
C GLU A 47 -7.67 -0.50 -28.76
N ILE A 48 -7.37 -0.67 -27.49
CA ILE A 48 -6.06 -0.30 -26.98
C ILE A 48 -5.02 -1.28 -27.46
N PHE A 49 -5.34 -2.58 -27.47
CA PHE A 49 -4.43 -3.55 -28.03
C PHE A 49 -4.05 -3.21 -29.45
N GLU A 50 -5.03 -2.86 -30.25
CA GLU A 50 -4.74 -2.53 -31.63
C GLU A 50 -3.89 -1.28 -31.73
N TYR A 51 -4.12 -0.34 -30.85
CA TYR A 51 -3.40 0.91 -30.88
C TYR A 51 -1.92 0.72 -30.54
N ILE A 52 -1.62 -0.04 -29.49
CA ILE A 52 -0.25 -0.20 -29.06
C ILE A 52 0.45 -1.35 -29.74
N GLY A 53 -0.30 -2.22 -30.42
CA GLY A 53 0.33 -3.31 -31.15
C GLY A 53 0.82 -4.46 -30.32
N PHE A 54 0.43 -4.53 -29.05
CA PHE A 54 0.85 -5.60 -28.16
C PHE A 54 -0.35 -6.34 -27.64
N GLY A 55 -0.18 -7.64 -27.42
CA GLY A 55 -1.26 -8.42 -26.85
C GLY A 55 -1.35 -8.34 -25.35
N GLU A 56 -0.35 -7.81 -24.68
CA GLU A 56 -0.30 -7.81 -23.24
C GLU A 56 0.24 -6.50 -22.73
N ILE A 57 -0.26 -6.11 -21.58
CA ILE A 57 0.21 -4.91 -20.90
C ILE A 57 0.80 -5.36 -19.58
N GLU A 58 2.08 -5.08 -19.38
CA GLU A 58 2.75 -5.50 -18.17
C GLU A 58 2.42 -4.59 -17.02
N LYS A 59 2.14 -5.19 -15.88
CA LYS A 59 1.73 -4.48 -14.69
C LYS A 59 2.58 -4.91 -13.51
N GLU A 60 2.58 -4.07 -12.50
CA GLU A 60 3.13 -4.41 -11.21
C GLU A 60 2.04 -4.30 -10.17
N VAL A 61 1.95 -5.30 -9.33
CA VAL A 61 0.96 -5.33 -8.25
C VAL A 61 1.72 -5.18 -6.95
N VAL A 62 1.43 -4.11 -6.24
CA VAL A 62 2.04 -3.87 -4.93
C VAL A 62 1.05 -4.31 -3.88
N LEU A 63 1.48 -5.23 -3.04
CA LEU A 63 0.68 -5.69 -1.91
C LEU A 63 1.30 -5.11 -0.66
N SER A 64 0.50 -4.44 0.14
CA SER A 64 0.97 -3.82 1.37
C SER A 64 -0.01 -4.11 2.48
N VAL A 65 0.49 -4.20 3.70
CA VAL A 65 -0.36 -4.46 4.86
C VAL A 65 -0.22 -3.28 5.80
N ALA A 66 -1.34 -2.77 6.26
CA ALA A 66 -1.34 -1.60 7.12
C ALA A 66 -2.54 -1.61 8.05
N PRO A 67 -2.41 -0.99 9.21
CA PRO A 67 -3.57 -0.79 10.06
C PRO A 67 -4.58 0.11 9.40
N THR A 68 -5.84 -0.10 9.75
CA THR A 68 -6.92 0.62 9.10
C THR A 68 -6.78 2.13 9.25
N ASP A 69 -6.23 2.60 10.36
CA ASP A 69 -6.24 4.03 10.62
C ASP A 69 -5.30 4.83 9.74
N ILE A 70 -4.33 4.20 9.06
CA ILE A 70 -3.51 4.98 8.13
C ILE A 70 -3.97 4.82 6.70
N VAL A 71 -5.00 4.03 6.45
CA VAL A 71 -5.48 3.82 5.09
C VAL A 71 -5.85 5.12 4.38
N PRO A 72 -6.56 6.06 5.02
CA PRO A 72 -6.89 7.29 4.29
C PRO A 72 -5.66 8.06 3.82
N PHE A 73 -4.60 8.06 4.60
CA PHE A 73 -3.38 8.75 4.21
C PHE A 73 -2.71 8.06 3.03
N MET A 74 -2.75 6.73 3.02
CA MET A 74 -2.20 5.98 1.90
C MET A 74 -2.97 6.25 0.62
N LEU A 75 -4.31 6.25 0.72
CA LEU A 75 -5.12 6.51 -0.46
C LEU A 75 -4.91 7.92 -0.99
N ASP A 76 -4.79 8.89 -0.09
CA ASP A 76 -4.56 10.26 -0.53
C ASP A 76 -3.22 10.40 -1.24
N ALA A 77 -2.18 9.78 -0.69
CA ALA A 77 -0.87 9.86 -1.32
C ALA A 77 -0.91 9.27 -2.72
N LEU A 78 -1.55 8.12 -2.86
CA LEU A 78 -1.61 7.48 -4.17
C LEU A 78 -2.45 8.30 -5.14
N ARG A 79 -3.57 8.83 -4.68
CA ARG A 79 -4.43 9.60 -5.58
C ARG A 79 -3.73 10.85 -6.08
N ILE A 80 -3.02 11.52 -5.19
CA ILE A 80 -2.38 12.79 -5.55
C ILE A 80 -1.12 12.56 -6.37
N GLU A 81 -0.25 11.66 -5.90
CA GLU A 81 1.07 11.53 -6.52
C GLU A 81 1.05 10.59 -7.72
N MET A 82 0.19 9.60 -7.73
CA MET A 82 0.11 8.66 -8.84
C MET A 82 -1.06 8.94 -9.75
N HIS A 83 -1.83 9.97 -9.45
CA HIS A 83 -2.94 10.42 -10.30
C HIS A 83 -3.96 9.33 -10.55
N LEU A 84 -4.32 8.60 -9.51
CA LEU A 84 -5.20 7.45 -9.69
C LEU A 84 -6.61 7.85 -10.07
N ASP A 85 -6.98 9.11 -9.90
CA ASP A 85 -8.29 9.56 -10.35
C ASP A 85 -8.39 9.65 -11.87
N GLN A 86 -7.28 9.55 -12.56
CA GLN A 86 -7.28 9.67 -14.01
C GLN A 86 -7.29 8.29 -14.65
N PRO A 87 -8.04 8.12 -15.73
CA PRO A 87 -8.09 6.83 -16.41
C PRO A 87 -6.72 6.39 -16.87
N GLY A 88 -6.44 5.09 -16.70
CA GLY A 88 -5.20 4.53 -17.18
C GLY A 88 -4.03 4.67 -16.25
N HIS A 89 -4.21 5.28 -15.09
CA HIS A 89 -3.09 5.50 -14.19
C HIS A 89 -2.96 4.45 -13.08
N GLY A 90 -3.87 3.49 -13.04
CA GLY A 90 -3.78 2.42 -12.08
C GLY A 90 -4.99 2.39 -11.17
N VAL A 91 -4.96 1.46 -10.24
CA VAL A 91 -6.06 1.29 -9.31
C VAL A 91 -5.49 0.85 -7.97
N ALA A 92 -6.14 1.27 -6.90
CA ALA A 92 -5.80 0.86 -5.55
C ALA A 92 -7.08 0.51 -4.82
N CYS A 93 -7.04 -0.60 -4.10
CA CYS A 93 -8.18 -1.00 -3.28
C CYS A 93 -7.67 -1.63 -2.01
N THR A 94 -8.54 -1.76 -1.04
CA THR A 94 -8.18 -2.37 0.23
C THR A 94 -9.14 -3.50 0.53
N ILE A 95 -8.60 -4.50 1.22
CA ILE A 95 -9.34 -5.69 1.60
C ILE A 95 -9.14 -5.87 3.10
N PRO A 96 -10.22 -6.01 3.87
CA PRO A 96 -10.06 -6.28 5.29
C PRO A 96 -9.40 -7.63 5.51
N LEU A 97 -8.51 -7.70 6.48
CA LEU A 97 -7.87 -8.95 6.84
C LEU A 97 -8.52 -9.47 8.10
N ASP A 98 -8.95 -10.74 8.05
CA ASP A 98 -9.50 -11.38 9.24
C ASP A 98 -8.42 -11.75 10.22
N SER A 99 -7.29 -12.21 9.72
CA SER A 99 -6.21 -12.65 10.59
C SER A 99 -4.92 -12.63 9.80
N ILE A 100 -3.83 -12.66 10.53
CA ILE A 100 -2.51 -12.68 9.92
C ILE A 100 -1.63 -13.56 10.78
N ALA A 101 -0.86 -14.40 10.12
CA ALA A 101 0.14 -15.22 10.77
C ALA A 101 1.50 -14.66 10.35
N GLY A 102 2.48 -14.83 11.21
CA GLY A 102 3.78 -14.24 10.96
C GLY A 102 4.01 -13.16 11.98
N GLN A 103 4.42 -13.58 13.16
CA GLN A 103 4.53 -12.66 14.28
C GLN A 103 5.44 -11.48 13.98
N SER A 104 6.58 -11.74 13.35
CA SER A 104 7.53 -10.68 13.12
C SER A 104 6.99 -9.66 12.11
N VAL A 105 6.23 -10.11 11.13
CA VAL A 105 5.64 -9.20 10.17
C VAL A 105 4.62 -8.30 10.86
N LEU A 106 3.78 -8.90 11.68
CA LEU A 106 2.77 -8.13 12.38
C LEU A 106 3.40 -7.08 13.28
N GLU A 107 4.43 -7.48 14.00
CA GLU A 107 5.10 -6.54 14.88
C GLU A 107 5.74 -5.40 14.10
N GLU A 108 6.31 -5.73 12.98
CA GLU A 108 6.93 -4.71 12.16
C GLU A 108 5.90 -3.70 11.67
N VAL A 109 4.79 -4.18 11.16
CA VAL A 109 3.74 -3.30 10.67
C VAL A 109 3.25 -2.38 11.78
N LEU A 110 2.98 -2.95 12.94
CA LEU A 110 2.45 -2.16 14.04
C LEU A 110 3.48 -1.20 14.59
N ARG A 111 4.72 -1.62 14.68
CA ARG A 111 5.76 -0.78 15.25
C ARG A 111 6.02 0.43 14.37
N GLU A 112 6.13 0.23 13.08
CA GLU A 112 6.42 1.33 12.18
C GLU A 112 5.27 2.31 12.17
N THR A 113 4.07 1.81 12.12
CA THR A 113 2.91 2.69 12.14
C THR A 113 2.87 3.47 13.45
N LYS A 114 3.15 2.78 14.54
CA LYS A 114 3.14 3.46 15.82
C LYS A 114 4.16 4.58 15.88
N LEU A 115 5.34 4.34 15.32
CA LEU A 115 6.36 5.38 15.32
C LEU A 115 5.90 6.61 14.54
N VAL A 116 5.32 6.39 13.37
CA VAL A 116 4.86 7.51 12.57
C VAL A 116 3.75 8.24 13.28
N MET A 117 2.78 7.51 13.78
CA MET A 117 1.62 8.14 14.40
C MET A 117 1.96 8.81 15.70
N SER A 118 2.98 8.36 16.39
CA SER A 118 3.33 8.94 17.66
C SER A 118 4.46 9.95 17.57
N HIS A 119 4.86 10.27 16.35
CA HIS A 119 5.97 11.19 16.20
C HIS A 119 5.74 12.52 16.94
N PRO A 120 4.57 13.11 16.83
CA PRO A 120 4.35 14.37 17.55
C PRO A 120 4.32 14.22 19.05
N THR A 121 4.20 13.01 19.54
CA THR A 121 4.10 12.77 20.96
C THR A 121 5.26 11.93 21.46
N SER A 122 6.42 12.09 20.85
CA SER A 122 7.54 11.28 21.23
C SER A 122 7.91 11.47 22.70
N ASN A 123 7.58 12.60 23.25
CA ASN A 123 7.87 12.81 24.67
C ASN A 123 7.09 11.85 25.54
N GLU A 124 5.91 11.51 25.12
CA GLU A 124 5.12 10.57 25.91
C GLU A 124 5.77 9.23 25.98
N GLN A 125 6.41 8.84 24.89
CA GLN A 125 7.08 7.55 24.89
C GLN A 125 8.18 7.53 25.92
N LYS A 126 8.88 8.64 26.06
CA LYS A 126 9.93 8.69 27.05
C LYS A 126 9.38 8.63 28.44
N GLU A 127 8.22 9.19 28.64
CA GLU A 127 7.65 9.21 29.96
C GLU A 127 7.22 7.85 30.42
N GLU A 128 6.94 6.98 29.48
CA GLU A 128 6.47 5.66 29.83
C GLU A 128 7.57 4.79 30.40
N LYS A 129 8.78 5.24 30.32
CA LYS A 129 9.86 4.47 30.91
C LYS A 129 9.87 4.55 32.42
#